data_d1d1d23216c4ea40b61f813732ae7810
#
_entry.id   d1d1d23216c4ea40b61f813732ae7810
#
_cell.length_a   1.000
_cell.length_b   1.000
_cell.length_c   1.000
_cell.angle_alpha   90.00
_cell.angle_beta   90.00
_cell.angle_gamma   90.00
#
_symmetry.space_group_name_H-M   'P 1'
#
loop_
_entity.id
_entity.type
_entity.pdbx_description
1 polymer ?
#
loop_
_entity_poly.entity_id
_entity_poly.type
_entity_poly.pdbx_seq_one_letter_code
_entity_poly.pdbx_strand_id
1 'polypeptide(L)'
;LFFSFPEHTAATMWRSKARSLLLRSLHARSQLQAQVSLKTLTLTPVPPSQHLPSRPIQNPRFFSTHDATDPTFGSSSESNELGVDEDVDSEKTSAWNLEEPDESPIKFDGDENVNSSEASAWNFEEIGASPFKFNDEAAKGDAFGEVSEESGGSSLLEGEGDEPQTQVPEIAVEQVESVVSILKGSSEEAIELRLDKLELSLSEEFVLKVIEASDGVGENLIGFYKWALENEESVKTSRAIELLVQSVKSFPELTKKEAYMLWDLVKELGNEKWVLNTVILNELISVFWKLGKAKAGFEVFNKFDEFGCSPDGDSYYYTIQSLGKRSMFDNAWSVCEKMLNSGSLPDKQKMGDIVTFFCKGKKAKEAHLIYLTAKEKNLSLSRSSLDFLICGLTRNDETVSVALELLEDYPKASFKHANKTFGSVVKGLCRVKKPEEAKKLLLRMVESGPAPGNASFNYVINALSKGGELEDAVSLMKVMEGRGLRPDVYTYTVVMSGYTKGGLMDEAYKIFCEAKKRHAKLSPATYHVLTRGYCKMEEFGKALDCMKEMKEHGVQPNADEYNKMIQSLCLKALDWRTAEKLLEEMKESGLYLKGATSSLVAAVREIEEEETQLEVVSIEA
;
A
#
# COMPACT_ATOMS: atom_id res chain seq x y z
N LEU A 1 -21.91 -17.44 35.51
CA LEU A 1 -21.25 -17.59 36.81
C LEU A 1 -20.04 -16.67 36.82
N PHE A 2 -20.26 -15.42 37.24
CA PHE A 2 -19.19 -14.46 37.54
C PHE A 2 -18.58 -14.85 38.87
N PHE A 3 -17.33 -15.32 38.86
CA PHE A 3 -16.54 -15.44 40.10
C PHE A 3 -16.06 -14.03 40.47
N SER A 4 -16.73 -13.45 41.46
CA SER A 4 -16.26 -12.29 42.20
C SER A 4 -15.12 -12.77 43.11
N PHE A 5 -13.88 -12.45 42.73
CA PHE A 5 -12.73 -12.57 43.64
C PHE A 5 -12.85 -11.50 44.71
N PRO A 6 -12.63 -11.84 46.00
CA PRO A 6 -12.70 -10.86 47.07
C PRO A 6 -11.59 -9.81 46.89
N GLU A 7 -11.96 -8.52 46.87
CA GLU A 7 -11.05 -7.38 46.70
C GLU A 7 -9.86 -7.36 47.65
N HIS A 8 -9.98 -7.97 48.81
CA HIS A 8 -8.91 -8.07 49.81
C HIS A 8 -7.73 -8.96 49.40
N THR A 9 -7.95 -10.00 48.59
CA THR A 9 -6.88 -10.91 48.14
C THR A 9 -6.08 -10.31 46.99
N ALA A 10 -6.72 -9.54 46.10
CA ALA A 10 -6.05 -8.84 45.04
C ALA A 10 -5.13 -7.71 45.57
N ALA A 11 -5.61 -6.92 46.53
CA ALA A 11 -4.84 -5.85 47.13
C ALA A 11 -3.58 -6.35 47.87
N THR A 12 -3.67 -7.46 48.61
CA THR A 12 -2.50 -8.07 49.31
C THR A 12 -1.48 -8.64 48.34
N MET A 13 -1.93 -9.25 47.24
CA MET A 13 -1.04 -9.77 46.19
C MET A 13 -0.30 -8.63 45.46
N TRP A 14 -0.97 -7.51 45.17
CA TRP A 14 -0.35 -6.35 44.56
C TRP A 14 0.63 -5.64 45.51
N ARG A 15 0.34 -5.53 46.82
CA ARG A 15 1.26 -5.00 47.83
C ARG A 15 2.54 -5.83 47.93
N SER A 16 2.43 -7.15 47.98
CA SER A 16 3.59 -8.05 48.00
C SER A 16 4.46 -7.90 46.71
N LYS A 17 3.83 -7.81 45.55
CA LYS A 17 4.56 -7.54 44.29
C LYS A 17 5.23 -6.16 44.28
N ALA A 18 4.55 -5.12 44.75
CA ALA A 18 5.09 -3.78 44.84
C ALA A 18 6.30 -3.69 45.77
N ARG A 19 6.19 -4.34 46.97
CA ARG A 19 7.32 -4.45 47.92
C ARG A 19 8.52 -5.21 47.34
N SER A 20 8.29 -6.29 46.57
CA SER A 20 9.36 -7.03 45.89
C SER A 20 10.08 -6.18 44.83
N LEU A 21 9.35 -5.35 44.05
CA LEU A 21 9.92 -4.44 43.08
C LEU A 21 10.75 -3.33 43.72
N LEU A 22 10.25 -2.78 44.83
CA LEU A 22 10.95 -1.75 45.60
C LEU A 22 12.25 -2.29 46.19
N LEU A 23 12.22 -3.46 46.84
CA LEU A 23 13.42 -4.10 47.39
C LEU A 23 14.45 -4.41 46.31
N ARG A 24 14.04 -4.82 45.10
CA ARG A 24 14.95 -5.01 43.96
C ARG A 24 15.55 -3.69 43.51
N SER A 25 14.77 -2.59 43.45
CA SER A 25 15.24 -1.25 43.11
C SER A 25 16.24 -0.72 44.12
N LEU A 26 15.97 -0.88 45.43
CA LEU A 26 16.86 -0.50 46.53
C LEU A 26 18.17 -1.30 46.49
N HIS A 27 18.09 -2.62 46.26
CA HIS A 27 19.27 -3.50 46.14
C HIS A 27 20.14 -3.11 44.92
N ALA A 28 19.54 -2.82 43.78
CA ALA A 28 20.25 -2.33 42.60
C ALA A 28 20.94 -0.97 42.84
N ARG A 29 20.27 -0.08 43.59
CA ARG A 29 20.80 1.24 43.97
C ARG A 29 21.99 1.12 44.95
N SER A 30 21.89 0.22 45.93
CA SER A 30 23.00 -0.03 46.86
C SER A 30 24.21 -0.68 46.17
N GLN A 31 24.00 -1.53 45.17
CA GLN A 31 25.08 -2.09 44.36
C GLN A 31 25.74 -1.01 43.45
N LEU A 32 24.97 -0.10 42.87
CA LEU A 32 25.52 1.04 42.10
C LEU A 32 26.32 1.98 43.00
N GLN A 33 25.82 2.31 44.19
CA GLN A 33 26.54 3.14 45.16
C GLN A 33 27.83 2.46 45.64
N ALA A 34 27.80 1.16 45.89
CA ALA A 34 29.00 0.38 46.23
C ALA A 34 30.02 0.37 45.08
N GLN A 35 29.58 0.24 43.83
CA GLN A 35 30.47 0.33 42.65
C GLN A 35 31.08 1.73 42.42
N VAL A 36 30.30 2.79 42.68
CA VAL A 36 30.80 4.18 42.62
C VAL A 36 31.79 4.45 43.74
N SER A 37 31.52 4.00 44.98
CA SER A 37 32.47 4.11 46.12
C SER A 37 33.74 3.32 45.89
N LEU A 38 33.67 2.16 45.24
CA LEU A 38 34.86 1.38 44.88
C LEU A 38 35.68 2.08 43.77
N LYS A 39 35.08 2.77 42.81
CA LYS A 39 35.78 3.56 41.77
C LYS A 39 36.42 4.82 42.34
N THR A 40 35.85 5.42 43.38
CA THR A 40 36.47 6.61 44.04
C THR A 40 37.63 6.25 44.96
N LEU A 41 37.69 5.02 45.45
CA LEU A 41 38.81 4.51 46.30
C LEU A 41 40.06 4.06 45.51
N THR A 42 40.00 3.97 44.18
CA THR A 42 41.12 3.55 43.33
C THR A 42 41.87 4.67 42.63
N LEU A 43 41.59 5.93 42.96
CA LEU A 43 42.35 7.07 42.45
C LEU A 43 43.39 7.52 43.46
N THR A 44 44.50 6.82 43.55
CA THR A 44 45.76 7.32 44.16
C THR A 44 46.55 8.09 43.11
N PRO A 45 47.22 9.22 43.49
CA PRO A 45 47.91 10.07 42.55
C PRO A 45 49.28 9.51 42.14
N VAL A 46 49.54 9.53 40.84
CA VAL A 46 50.88 9.25 40.26
C VAL A 46 51.68 10.54 40.26
N PRO A 47 52.97 10.54 40.74
CA PRO A 47 53.85 11.71 40.71
C PRO A 47 54.44 11.97 39.31
N PRO A 48 54.91 13.20 39.03
CA PRO A 48 55.32 13.63 37.69
C PRO A 48 56.79 13.40 37.41
N SER A 49 57.15 13.20 36.16
CA SER A 49 58.36 13.58 35.40
C SER A 49 58.81 12.45 34.46
N GLN A 50 59.16 12.63 33.26
CA GLN A 50 60.14 13.46 32.56
C GLN A 50 60.24 13.08 31.07
N HIS A 51 60.31 14.10 30.23
CA HIS A 51 61.05 14.17 28.94
C HIS A 51 60.91 13.12 27.82
N LEU A 52 60.32 13.61 26.73
CA LEU A 52 60.49 13.42 25.29
C LEU A 52 61.85 12.83 24.78
N PRO A 53 61.93 12.19 23.57
CA PRO A 53 61.63 12.88 22.31
C PRO A 53 60.97 12.04 21.17
N SER A 54 60.41 12.77 20.29
CA SER A 54 59.95 12.72 18.92
C SER A 54 60.42 11.68 17.90
N ARG A 55 59.43 11.28 17.05
CA ARG A 55 59.43 11.03 15.57
C ARG A 55 59.81 9.64 15.05
N PRO A 56 59.45 9.29 13.77
CA PRO A 56 58.31 9.66 12.93
C PRO A 56 57.60 8.47 12.19
N ILE A 57 56.47 8.79 11.56
CA ILE A 57 55.75 8.28 10.39
C ILE A 57 56.52 7.27 9.52
N GLN A 58 55.82 6.16 9.14
CA GLN A 58 55.81 5.64 7.75
C GLN A 58 54.71 4.58 7.54
N ASN A 59 53.79 4.87 6.63
CA ASN A 59 53.09 3.90 5.82
C ASN A 59 54.07 3.37 4.77
N PRO A 60 53.95 2.09 4.29
CA PRO A 60 53.35 1.92 2.98
C PRO A 60 52.63 0.58 2.70
N ARG A 61 51.58 0.68 1.92
CA ARG A 61 51.28 0.04 0.64
C ARG A 61 51.62 -1.45 0.38
N PHE A 62 50.54 -2.13 -0.15
CA PHE A 62 50.46 -3.03 -1.31
C PHE A 62 51.06 -4.43 -1.28
N PHE A 63 50.27 -5.37 -1.73
CA PHE A 63 50.28 -6.40 -2.78
C PHE A 63 49.53 -7.64 -2.26
N SER A 64 48.38 -8.08 -2.81
CA SER A 64 48.15 -8.78 -4.07
C SER A 64 48.68 -10.22 -4.11
N THR A 65 47.76 -11.08 -4.46
CA THR A 65 47.75 -12.26 -5.32
C THR A 65 47.62 -13.64 -4.70
N HIS A 66 46.57 -14.29 -5.25
CA HIS A 66 46.49 -15.69 -5.78
C HIS A 66 46.63 -16.85 -4.78
N ASP A 67 45.75 -17.74 -4.83
CA ASP A 67 45.28 -18.80 -5.65
C ASP A 67 44.80 -20.02 -4.83
N ALA A 68 43.64 -20.47 -5.22
CA ALA A 68 43.26 -21.84 -5.58
C ALA A 68 43.26 -22.97 -4.53
N THR A 69 42.15 -23.62 -4.62
CA THR A 69 41.87 -25.07 -4.60
C THR A 69 40.99 -25.58 -3.46
N ASP A 70 39.80 -25.89 -3.88
CA ASP A 70 38.97 -27.03 -3.45
C ASP A 70 39.75 -28.37 -3.51
N PRO A 71 39.42 -29.45 -2.82
CA PRO A 71 38.19 -30.16 -3.06
C PRO A 71 37.58 -31.06 -1.92
N THR A 72 36.25 -31.24 -2.05
CA THR A 72 35.50 -32.50 -2.01
C THR A 72 35.37 -33.44 -0.80
N PHE A 73 34.16 -34.01 -0.80
CA PHE A 73 33.65 -35.26 -0.21
C PHE A 73 33.33 -35.23 1.30
N GLY A 74 32.21 -35.69 1.75
CA GLY A 74 31.17 -36.58 1.25
C GLY A 74 30.22 -36.99 2.37
N SER A 75 29.01 -37.05 2.01
CA SER A 75 28.02 -38.12 2.19
C SER A 75 27.63 -38.67 3.58
N SER A 76 26.34 -38.78 3.64
CA SER A 76 25.49 -39.88 4.17
C SER A 76 25.16 -39.79 5.66
N SER A 77 23.93 -39.77 5.98
CA SER A 77 22.77 -40.61 5.87
C SER A 77 22.15 -40.95 7.24
N GLU A 78 20.83 -40.85 7.25
CA GLU A 78 19.89 -41.74 7.98
C GLU A 78 19.88 -41.72 9.51
N SER A 79 18.81 -41.54 10.16
CA SER A 79 17.43 -41.96 10.17
C SER A 79 16.94 -42.21 11.62
N ASN A 80 15.65 -42.07 11.79
CA ASN A 80 14.75 -42.70 12.76
C ASN A 80 14.61 -42.15 14.19
N GLU A 81 13.45 -41.50 14.37
CA GLU A 81 12.21 -42.03 15.02
C GLU A 81 12.26 -42.31 16.53
N LEU A 82 11.15 -41.87 17.09
CA LEU A 82 10.41 -42.26 18.31
C LEU A 82 10.51 -41.28 19.48
N GLY A 83 9.52 -40.53 19.65
CA GLY A 83 8.41 -40.32 20.53
C GLY A 83 8.59 -40.72 22.01
N VAL A 84 8.17 -39.80 22.87
CA VAL A 84 7.28 -40.03 24.02
C VAL A 84 6.96 -38.69 24.68
N ASP A 85 5.70 -38.50 25.00
CA ASP A 85 5.10 -37.43 25.77
C ASP A 85 5.70 -37.31 27.16
N GLU A 86 5.89 -36.07 27.63
CA GLU A 86 5.69 -35.76 29.05
C GLU A 86 5.36 -34.25 29.21
N ASP A 87 4.16 -34.02 29.71
CA ASP A 87 3.66 -32.76 30.25
C ASP A 87 4.57 -32.25 31.37
N VAL A 88 5.07 -31.02 31.27
CA VAL A 88 5.49 -30.24 32.42
C VAL A 88 5.01 -28.81 32.27
N ASP A 89 4.02 -28.48 33.06
CA ASP A 89 3.60 -27.14 33.42
C ASP A 89 4.80 -26.25 33.74
N SER A 90 5.04 -25.23 32.91
CA SER A 90 5.92 -24.14 33.29
C SER A 90 5.11 -22.85 33.37
N GLU A 91 4.80 -22.48 34.60
CA GLU A 91 4.32 -21.16 34.99
C GLU A 91 5.13 -20.07 34.33
N LYS A 92 4.51 -19.35 33.40
CA LYS A 92 5.02 -18.08 32.88
C LYS A 92 4.93 -17.03 33.98
N THR A 93 5.98 -16.90 34.76
CA THR A 93 6.25 -15.72 35.57
C THR A 93 6.46 -14.55 34.62
N SER A 94 5.44 -13.70 34.47
CA SER A 94 5.58 -12.39 33.84
C SER A 94 6.46 -11.51 34.72
N ALA A 95 7.74 -11.52 34.44
CA ALA A 95 8.67 -10.52 34.95
C ALA A 95 8.21 -9.16 34.40
N TRP A 96 8.00 -8.21 35.30
CA TRP A 96 7.88 -6.80 34.95
C TRP A 96 9.26 -6.32 34.53
N ASN A 97 9.62 -6.57 33.28
CA ASN A 97 10.74 -5.91 32.68
C ASN A 97 10.38 -4.43 32.58
N LEU A 98 11.24 -3.58 33.09
CA LEU A 98 11.36 -2.17 32.71
C LEU A 98 11.96 -2.13 31.30
N GLU A 99 11.40 -2.91 30.40
CA GLU A 99 11.63 -2.79 28.99
C GLU A 99 10.87 -1.57 28.49
N GLU A 100 11.54 -0.82 27.67
CA GLU A 100 11.01 0.37 27.01
C GLU A 100 9.62 0.07 26.44
N PRO A 101 8.63 0.95 26.65
CA PRO A 101 7.31 0.68 26.13
C PRO A 101 7.37 0.64 24.62
N ASP A 102 6.82 -0.47 24.14
CA ASP A 102 6.45 -0.74 22.77
C ASP A 102 6.19 0.53 21.98
N GLU A 103 6.83 0.65 20.81
CA GLU A 103 6.65 1.75 19.86
C GLU A 103 5.26 1.66 19.20
N SER A 104 4.20 1.74 20.01
CA SER A 104 2.90 2.04 19.43
C SER A 104 2.93 3.48 18.93
N PRO A 105 2.55 3.73 17.68
CA PRO A 105 2.46 5.10 17.18
C PRO A 105 1.50 5.88 18.08
N ILE A 106 1.92 7.05 18.52
CA ILE A 106 1.10 7.98 19.25
C ILE A 106 -0.13 8.26 18.37
N LYS A 107 -1.28 7.66 18.69
CA LYS A 107 -2.56 8.04 18.10
C LYS A 107 -2.91 9.40 18.65
N PHE A 108 -2.85 10.39 17.79
CA PHE A 108 -3.45 11.69 18.07
C PHE A 108 -4.95 11.55 17.78
N ASP A 109 -5.75 11.51 18.83
CA ASP A 109 -7.17 11.85 18.72
C ASP A 109 -7.24 13.34 18.40
N GLY A 110 -7.58 13.64 17.16
CA GLY A 110 -7.75 15.02 16.71
C GLY A 110 -9.08 15.56 17.19
N ASP A 111 -9.03 16.58 18.03
CA ASP A 111 -10.17 17.45 18.26
C ASP A 111 -10.54 18.19 16.97
N GLU A 112 -11.80 18.10 16.61
CA GLU A 112 -12.43 18.78 15.50
C GLU A 112 -12.34 20.31 15.68
N ASN A 113 -11.90 20.97 14.66
CA ASN A 113 -12.05 22.36 14.26
C ASN A 113 -10.74 23.14 14.07
N VAL A 114 -10.06 22.87 12.98
CA VAL A 114 -9.33 23.93 12.26
C VAL A 114 -9.51 23.67 10.76
N ASN A 115 -10.20 24.58 10.13
CA ASN A 115 -10.37 24.71 8.71
C ASN A 115 -9.00 24.81 8.03
N SER A 116 -8.50 23.72 7.51
CA SER A 116 -7.40 23.70 6.54
C SER A 116 -7.65 22.61 5.51
N SER A 117 -7.95 23.06 4.32
CA SER A 117 -8.32 22.27 3.15
C SER A 117 -7.18 21.39 2.58
N GLU A 118 -6.19 20.97 3.35
CA GLU A 118 -5.06 20.17 2.88
C GLU A 118 -4.56 19.09 3.85
N ALA A 119 -5.21 18.82 4.97
CA ALA A 119 -4.85 17.72 5.86
C ALA A 119 -5.76 16.51 5.64
N SER A 120 -5.86 16.00 4.41
CA SER A 120 -6.42 14.67 4.19
C SER A 120 -5.40 13.63 4.60
N ALA A 121 -5.51 13.20 5.85
CA ALA A 121 -4.88 11.97 6.32
C ALA A 121 -5.27 10.82 5.39
N TRP A 122 -4.27 10.12 4.91
CA TRP A 122 -4.41 8.96 4.03
C TRP A 122 -4.92 7.75 4.82
N ASN A 123 -6.24 7.70 5.09
CA ASN A 123 -6.92 6.47 5.42
C ASN A 123 -7.28 5.76 4.11
N PHE A 124 -6.49 4.74 3.76
CA PHE A 124 -6.72 3.88 2.60
C PHE A 124 -7.64 2.69 2.94
N GLU A 125 -8.40 2.72 4.04
CA GLU A 125 -9.25 1.61 4.47
C GLU A 125 -10.72 1.71 4.06
N GLU A 126 -11.16 2.79 3.41
CA GLU A 126 -12.53 2.90 2.89
C GLU A 126 -12.54 3.21 1.40
N ILE A 127 -12.30 2.18 0.57
CA ILE A 127 -12.94 2.11 -0.73
C ILE A 127 -13.70 0.78 -0.77
N GLY A 128 -14.85 0.79 -0.10
CA GLY A 128 -15.92 -0.13 -0.35
C GLY A 128 -16.32 -0.05 -1.83
N ALA A 129 -16.67 -1.19 -2.38
CA ALA A 129 -17.10 -1.39 -3.74
C ALA A 129 -18.05 -0.28 -4.23
N SER A 130 -17.52 0.63 -5.04
CA SER A 130 -18.31 1.50 -5.88
C SER A 130 -18.11 1.07 -7.33
N PRO A 131 -19.19 0.85 -8.10
CA PRO A 131 -19.06 0.38 -9.47
C PRO A 131 -18.40 1.44 -10.32
N PHE A 132 -17.39 1.00 -11.06
CA PHE A 132 -16.72 1.81 -12.07
C PHE A 132 -17.75 2.41 -13.03
N LYS A 133 -17.93 3.72 -13.00
CA LYS A 133 -18.47 4.45 -14.13
C LYS A 133 -17.29 4.75 -15.06
N PHE A 134 -17.19 4.00 -16.13
CA PHE A 134 -16.40 4.42 -17.29
C PHE A 134 -17.14 5.59 -17.94
N ASN A 135 -16.48 6.72 -18.09
CA ASN A 135 -16.93 7.77 -19.00
C ASN A 135 -16.79 7.25 -20.43
N ASP A 136 -17.90 6.98 -21.07
CA ASP A 136 -18.05 6.86 -22.51
C ASP A 136 -18.03 8.26 -23.15
N GLU A 137 -16.89 8.96 -23.05
CA GLU A 137 -16.64 10.20 -23.78
C GLU A 137 -15.26 10.15 -24.42
N ALA A 138 -15.14 9.37 -25.49
CA ALA A 138 -14.08 9.55 -26.48
C ALA A 138 -14.45 8.90 -27.81
N ALA A 139 -15.56 9.32 -28.41
CA ALA A 139 -15.81 9.08 -29.82
C ALA A 139 -16.65 10.23 -30.39
N LYS A 140 -16.06 11.40 -30.50
CA LYS A 140 -16.46 12.40 -31.50
C LYS A 140 -15.17 12.94 -32.11
N GLY A 141 -14.90 12.44 -33.31
CA GLY A 141 -13.83 12.91 -34.14
C GLY A 141 -14.12 14.32 -34.64
N ASP A 142 -13.11 15.16 -34.57
CA ASP A 142 -13.05 16.40 -35.34
C ASP A 142 -12.49 16.09 -36.73
N ALA A 143 -13.39 16.19 -37.71
CA ALA A 143 -13.04 16.42 -39.09
C ALA A 143 -12.62 17.90 -39.21
N PHE A 144 -11.45 18.16 -39.78
CA PHE A 144 -11.21 19.29 -40.67
C PHE A 144 -9.76 19.25 -41.17
N GLY A 145 -9.61 19.32 -42.50
CA GLY A 145 -8.33 19.49 -43.18
C GLY A 145 -8.43 19.21 -44.66
N GLU A 146 -9.20 20.04 -45.39
CA GLU A 146 -9.07 20.18 -46.84
C GLU A 146 -7.66 20.65 -47.20
N VAL A 147 -7.02 20.02 -48.15
CA VAL A 147 -6.08 20.69 -49.06
C VAL A 147 -6.30 20.16 -50.47
N SER A 148 -6.59 21.10 -51.31
CA SER A 148 -6.85 21.17 -52.72
C SER A 148 -5.83 20.53 -53.66
N GLU A 149 -6.38 19.97 -54.73
CA GLU A 149 -6.08 20.01 -56.16
C GLU A 149 -4.64 20.32 -56.60
N GLU A 150 -4.09 19.46 -57.44
CA GLU A 150 -3.63 19.91 -58.75
C GLU A 150 -3.68 18.78 -59.79
N SER A 151 -4.18 19.20 -60.92
CA SER A 151 -4.48 18.54 -62.17
C SER A 151 -3.26 18.07 -62.96
N GLY A 152 -3.42 17.02 -63.72
CA GLY A 152 -2.49 16.67 -64.79
C GLY A 152 -3.07 15.57 -65.67
N GLY A 153 -3.73 15.95 -66.74
CA GLY A 153 -4.32 15.04 -67.70
C GLY A 153 -3.29 14.43 -68.67
N SER A 154 -3.63 13.27 -69.22
CA SER A 154 -3.43 12.95 -70.66
C SER A 154 -4.09 11.61 -71.03
N SER A 155 -5.09 11.68 -71.79
CA SER A 155 -5.48 11.06 -73.05
C SER A 155 -5.34 9.53 -73.26
N LEU A 156 -6.54 9.00 -73.55
CA LEU A 156 -6.93 8.05 -74.60
C LEU A 156 -6.07 6.80 -74.90
N LEU A 157 -6.67 5.65 -74.68
CA LEU A 157 -6.80 4.63 -75.73
C LEU A 157 -7.96 3.71 -75.38
N GLU A 158 -8.92 3.67 -76.30
CA GLU A 158 -10.04 2.70 -76.36
C GLU A 158 -9.51 1.31 -76.59
N GLY A 159 -10.04 0.33 -75.86
CA GLY A 159 -9.86 -1.09 -76.06
C GLY A 159 -11.08 -1.82 -75.52
N GLU A 160 -12.05 -2.04 -76.42
CA GLU A 160 -13.18 -2.93 -76.20
C GLU A 160 -12.64 -4.33 -75.88
N GLY A 161 -12.96 -4.82 -74.70
CA GLY A 161 -12.76 -6.22 -74.30
C GLY A 161 -13.98 -6.62 -73.48
N ASP A 162 -14.87 -7.40 -74.10
CA ASP A 162 -15.99 -8.10 -73.43
C ASP A 162 -15.47 -8.92 -72.25
N GLU A 163 -15.63 -8.43 -71.05
CA GLU A 163 -15.60 -9.26 -69.85
C GLU A 163 -17.04 -9.71 -69.55
N PRO A 164 -17.23 -11.02 -69.25
CA PRO A 164 -18.54 -11.54 -68.90
C PRO A 164 -18.99 -10.87 -67.59
N GLN A 165 -20.03 -10.05 -67.68
CA GLN A 165 -20.78 -9.52 -66.54
C GLN A 165 -21.28 -10.74 -65.76
N THR A 166 -20.61 -11.10 -64.67
CA THR A 166 -21.18 -11.90 -63.59
C THR A 166 -22.31 -11.07 -62.99
N GLN A 167 -23.55 -11.40 -63.37
CA GLN A 167 -24.74 -10.86 -62.74
C GLN A 167 -24.69 -11.22 -61.27
N VAL A 168 -24.32 -10.28 -60.42
CA VAL A 168 -24.52 -10.36 -58.98
C VAL A 168 -26.05 -10.46 -58.81
N PRO A 169 -26.61 -11.51 -58.21
CA PRO A 169 -28.04 -11.64 -58.02
C PRO A 169 -28.50 -10.44 -57.19
N GLU A 170 -29.41 -9.67 -57.74
CA GLU A 170 -30.06 -8.53 -57.05
C GLU A 170 -30.77 -9.10 -55.82
N ILE A 171 -30.17 -8.87 -54.61
CA ILE A 171 -30.74 -9.36 -53.37
C ILE A 171 -32.09 -8.67 -53.18
N ALA A 172 -33.14 -9.43 -53.17
CA ALA A 172 -34.49 -8.94 -53.01
C ALA A 172 -34.63 -8.28 -51.63
N VAL A 173 -34.64 -6.95 -51.57
CA VAL A 173 -34.77 -6.16 -50.32
C VAL A 173 -36.01 -6.59 -49.56
N GLU A 174 -37.10 -6.94 -50.28
CA GLU A 174 -38.33 -7.45 -49.69
C GLU A 174 -38.17 -8.76 -48.87
N GLN A 175 -37.23 -9.63 -49.30
CA GLN A 175 -36.93 -10.88 -48.52
C GLN A 175 -36.18 -10.57 -47.22
N VAL A 176 -35.24 -9.62 -47.26
CA VAL A 176 -34.51 -9.16 -46.07
C VAL A 176 -35.47 -8.54 -45.06
N GLU A 177 -36.34 -7.63 -45.52
CA GLU A 177 -37.36 -6.98 -44.69
C GLU A 177 -38.34 -8.02 -44.08
N SER A 178 -38.73 -9.05 -44.85
CA SER A 178 -39.60 -10.12 -44.38
C SER A 178 -38.91 -10.93 -43.24
N VAL A 179 -37.65 -11.28 -43.40
CA VAL A 179 -36.88 -11.99 -42.36
C VAL A 179 -36.72 -11.09 -41.12
N VAL A 180 -36.34 -9.84 -41.28
CA VAL A 180 -36.18 -8.88 -40.16
C VAL A 180 -37.51 -8.72 -39.39
N SER A 181 -38.63 -8.68 -40.12
CA SER A 181 -39.98 -8.63 -39.49
C SER A 181 -40.27 -9.89 -38.67
N ILE A 182 -39.86 -11.07 -39.16
CA ILE A 182 -39.98 -12.33 -38.41
C ILE A 182 -39.11 -12.29 -37.14
N LEU A 183 -37.86 -11.80 -37.24
CA LEU A 183 -36.95 -11.73 -36.11
C LEU A 183 -37.44 -10.75 -35.04
N LYS A 184 -38.07 -9.67 -35.40
CA LYS A 184 -38.68 -8.67 -34.48
C LYS A 184 -40.04 -9.10 -33.91
N GLY A 185 -40.69 -10.07 -34.52
CA GLY A 185 -42.02 -10.52 -34.10
C GLY A 185 -41.96 -11.48 -32.92
N SER A 186 -42.77 -11.23 -31.88
CA SER A 186 -42.99 -12.17 -30.78
C SER A 186 -44.10 -13.16 -31.21
N SER A 187 -43.73 -14.37 -31.58
CA SER A 187 -44.64 -15.47 -31.90
C SER A 187 -44.30 -16.69 -31.06
N GLU A 188 -45.32 -17.50 -30.71
CA GLU A 188 -45.11 -18.78 -30.02
C GLU A 188 -44.53 -19.88 -30.92
N GLU A 189 -44.61 -19.68 -32.27
CA GLU A 189 -44.09 -20.62 -33.25
C GLU A 189 -42.55 -20.46 -33.36
N ALA A 190 -41.84 -21.60 -33.42
CA ALA A 190 -40.38 -21.60 -33.55
C ALA A 190 -39.92 -20.84 -34.79
N ILE A 191 -38.81 -20.09 -34.67
CA ILE A 191 -38.30 -19.21 -35.74
C ILE A 191 -38.00 -20.02 -37.00
N GLU A 192 -37.42 -21.20 -36.85
CA GLU A 192 -37.02 -22.09 -37.92
C GLU A 192 -38.21 -22.43 -38.81
N LEU A 193 -39.37 -22.79 -38.22
CA LEU A 193 -40.61 -23.14 -38.95
C LEU A 193 -41.20 -21.92 -39.70
N ARG A 194 -40.95 -20.73 -39.22
CA ARG A 194 -41.39 -19.48 -39.89
C ARG A 194 -40.49 -19.11 -41.06
N LEU A 195 -39.19 -19.35 -40.94
CA LEU A 195 -38.20 -19.14 -41.99
C LEU A 195 -38.35 -20.15 -43.13
N ASP A 196 -38.65 -21.42 -42.82
CA ASP A 196 -38.87 -22.47 -43.82
C ASP A 196 -40.02 -22.16 -44.77
N LYS A 197 -41.02 -21.39 -44.30
CA LYS A 197 -42.18 -20.98 -45.13
C LYS A 197 -41.85 -19.93 -46.19
N LEU A 198 -40.68 -19.28 -46.09
CA LEU A 198 -40.32 -18.17 -46.99
C LEU A 198 -39.55 -18.61 -48.25
N GLU A 199 -39.19 -19.88 -48.40
CA GLU A 199 -38.39 -20.42 -49.54
C GLU A 199 -37.23 -19.51 -49.94
N LEU A 200 -36.39 -19.13 -48.96
CA LEU A 200 -35.30 -18.14 -49.12
C LEU A 200 -34.12 -18.70 -49.94
N SER A 201 -33.58 -17.88 -50.84
CA SER A 201 -32.31 -18.15 -51.46
C SER A 201 -31.17 -17.64 -50.58
N LEU A 202 -30.58 -18.53 -49.80
CA LEU A 202 -29.51 -18.21 -48.87
C LEU A 202 -28.18 -17.96 -49.60
N SER A 203 -27.52 -16.85 -49.31
CA SER A 203 -26.15 -16.54 -49.72
C SER A 203 -25.47 -15.78 -48.59
N GLU A 204 -24.13 -15.76 -48.59
CA GLU A 204 -23.38 -14.96 -47.58
C GLU A 204 -23.87 -13.50 -47.54
N GLU A 205 -23.99 -12.86 -48.72
CA GLU A 205 -24.42 -11.46 -48.80
C GLU A 205 -25.85 -11.23 -48.27
N PHE A 206 -26.76 -12.17 -48.50
CA PHE A 206 -28.10 -12.12 -47.92
C PHE A 206 -28.05 -12.15 -46.41
N VAL A 207 -27.30 -13.09 -45.83
CA VAL A 207 -27.18 -13.25 -44.38
C VAL A 207 -26.50 -12.00 -43.75
N LEU A 208 -25.47 -11.43 -44.37
CA LEU A 208 -24.86 -10.20 -43.93
C LEU A 208 -25.86 -9.04 -43.86
N LYS A 209 -26.67 -8.85 -44.93
CA LYS A 209 -27.70 -7.80 -44.93
C LYS A 209 -28.77 -7.99 -43.88
N VAL A 210 -29.19 -9.24 -43.61
CA VAL A 210 -30.14 -9.53 -42.54
C VAL A 210 -29.52 -9.19 -41.17
N ILE A 211 -28.27 -9.55 -40.92
CA ILE A 211 -27.58 -9.21 -39.65
C ILE A 211 -27.48 -7.71 -39.48
N GLU A 212 -27.07 -6.97 -40.53
CA GLU A 212 -26.95 -5.50 -40.49
C GLU A 212 -28.27 -4.78 -40.26
N ALA A 213 -29.39 -5.32 -40.81
CA ALA A 213 -30.72 -4.74 -40.66
C ALA A 213 -31.43 -5.13 -39.36
N SER A 214 -30.86 -6.09 -38.59
CA SER A 214 -31.53 -6.71 -37.41
C SER A 214 -31.06 -6.03 -36.12
N ASP A 215 -31.61 -4.85 -35.79
CA ASP A 215 -31.32 -4.17 -34.52
C ASP A 215 -32.20 -4.72 -33.37
N GLY A 216 -31.60 -5.12 -32.27
CA GLY A 216 -32.26 -5.35 -30.99
C GLY A 216 -32.90 -6.73 -30.79
N VAL A 217 -32.57 -7.75 -31.58
CA VAL A 217 -33.20 -9.11 -31.54
C VAL A 217 -32.17 -10.23 -31.38
N GLY A 218 -31.31 -10.14 -30.35
CA GLY A 218 -30.12 -11.00 -30.19
C GLY A 218 -30.40 -12.51 -30.23
N GLU A 219 -31.34 -13.01 -29.45
CA GLU A 219 -31.69 -14.46 -29.41
C GLU A 219 -32.18 -14.95 -30.77
N ASN A 220 -33.11 -14.21 -31.36
CA ASN A 220 -33.69 -14.56 -32.64
C ASN A 220 -32.69 -14.46 -33.78
N LEU A 221 -31.77 -13.48 -33.73
CA LEU A 221 -30.70 -13.33 -34.71
C LEU A 221 -29.71 -14.51 -34.67
N ILE A 222 -29.33 -14.97 -33.48
CA ILE A 222 -28.48 -16.16 -33.33
C ILE A 222 -29.24 -17.41 -33.83
N GLY A 223 -30.55 -17.54 -33.54
CA GLY A 223 -31.38 -18.60 -34.06
C GLY A 223 -31.48 -18.61 -35.60
N PHE A 224 -31.67 -17.43 -36.22
CA PHE A 224 -31.64 -17.26 -37.66
C PHE A 224 -30.31 -17.73 -38.28
N TYR A 225 -29.18 -17.31 -37.69
CA TYR A 225 -27.89 -17.69 -38.22
C TYR A 225 -27.61 -19.20 -38.08
N LYS A 226 -28.02 -19.83 -36.98
CA LYS A 226 -27.98 -21.29 -36.83
C LYS A 226 -28.81 -22.02 -37.90
N TRP A 227 -30.06 -21.58 -38.11
CA TRP A 227 -30.92 -22.10 -39.16
C TRP A 227 -30.29 -21.93 -40.56
N ALA A 228 -29.71 -20.77 -40.85
CA ALA A 228 -29.03 -20.53 -42.12
C ALA A 228 -27.83 -21.49 -42.36
N LEU A 229 -27.03 -21.78 -41.31
CA LEU A 229 -25.93 -22.72 -41.36
C LEU A 229 -26.36 -24.16 -41.62
N GLU A 230 -27.53 -24.55 -41.12
CA GLU A 230 -28.09 -25.90 -41.36
C GLU A 230 -28.60 -26.08 -42.78
N ASN A 231 -29.03 -25.01 -43.44
CA ASN A 231 -29.63 -25.04 -44.77
C ASN A 231 -28.66 -24.73 -45.91
N GLU A 232 -27.58 -23.95 -45.64
CA GLU A 232 -26.63 -23.55 -46.69
C GLU A 232 -25.21 -23.40 -46.12
N GLU A 233 -24.33 -24.22 -46.58
CA GLU A 233 -22.90 -24.23 -46.11
C GLU A 233 -22.13 -22.97 -46.55
N SER A 234 -22.50 -22.34 -47.66
CA SER A 234 -21.83 -21.16 -48.22
C SER A 234 -21.90 -19.93 -47.28
N VAL A 235 -22.82 -19.92 -46.30
CA VAL A 235 -22.97 -18.84 -45.32
C VAL A 235 -22.02 -18.97 -44.14
N LYS A 236 -21.26 -20.05 -44.07
CA LYS A 236 -20.31 -20.37 -43.00
C LYS A 236 -18.99 -19.65 -43.22
N THR A 237 -19.02 -18.35 -43.05
CA THR A 237 -17.84 -17.50 -43.29
C THR A 237 -17.41 -16.76 -42.03
N SER A 238 -16.10 -16.49 -41.89
CA SER A 238 -15.57 -15.69 -40.77
C SER A 238 -16.22 -14.31 -40.70
N ARG A 239 -16.54 -13.72 -41.86
CA ARG A 239 -17.15 -12.37 -41.95
C ARG A 239 -18.56 -12.37 -41.36
N ALA A 240 -19.37 -13.37 -41.67
CA ALA A 240 -20.74 -13.48 -41.16
C ALA A 240 -20.76 -13.69 -39.62
N ILE A 241 -19.84 -14.53 -39.09
CA ILE A 241 -19.74 -14.77 -37.65
C ILE A 241 -19.22 -13.53 -36.93
N GLU A 242 -18.22 -12.85 -37.49
CA GLU A 242 -17.68 -11.61 -36.93
C GLU A 242 -18.77 -10.55 -36.82
N LEU A 243 -19.54 -10.33 -37.90
CA LEU A 243 -20.64 -9.38 -37.94
C LEU A 243 -21.74 -9.76 -36.95
N LEU A 244 -22.09 -11.05 -36.84
CA LEU A 244 -23.05 -11.56 -35.86
C LEU A 244 -22.62 -11.24 -34.42
N VAL A 245 -21.37 -11.52 -34.06
CA VAL A 245 -20.85 -11.28 -32.71
C VAL A 245 -20.82 -9.78 -32.41
N GLN A 246 -20.41 -8.96 -33.37
CA GLN A 246 -20.40 -7.49 -33.25
C GLN A 246 -21.82 -6.93 -33.10
N SER A 247 -22.77 -7.41 -33.90
CA SER A 247 -24.16 -6.98 -33.84
C SER A 247 -24.77 -7.31 -32.47
N VAL A 248 -24.65 -8.55 -32.00
CA VAL A 248 -25.15 -8.94 -30.67
C VAL A 248 -24.45 -8.20 -29.54
N LYS A 249 -23.15 -7.90 -29.65
CA LYS A 249 -22.39 -7.10 -28.68
C LYS A 249 -22.92 -5.66 -28.59
N SER A 250 -23.38 -5.09 -29.68
CA SER A 250 -23.87 -3.71 -29.77
C SER A 250 -25.22 -3.50 -29.08
N PHE A 251 -25.98 -4.56 -28.83
CA PHE A 251 -27.30 -4.45 -28.22
C PHE A 251 -27.25 -3.83 -26.81
N PRO A 252 -28.13 -2.86 -26.53
CA PRO A 252 -28.19 -2.18 -25.25
C PRO A 252 -28.50 -3.13 -24.07
N GLU A 253 -29.36 -4.11 -24.31
CA GLU A 253 -29.85 -5.06 -23.32
C GLU A 253 -29.30 -6.49 -23.52
N LEU A 254 -28.02 -6.59 -23.84
CA LEU A 254 -27.34 -7.85 -24.01
C LEU A 254 -27.53 -8.77 -22.79
N THR A 255 -28.15 -9.94 -23.01
CA THR A 255 -28.46 -10.93 -21.97
C THR A 255 -27.33 -11.96 -21.80
N LYS A 256 -27.33 -12.60 -20.63
CA LYS A 256 -26.42 -13.74 -20.40
C LYS A 256 -26.74 -14.90 -21.35
N LYS A 257 -28.03 -15.14 -21.65
CA LYS A 257 -28.48 -16.23 -22.52
C LYS A 257 -27.86 -16.07 -23.92
N GLU A 258 -27.99 -14.90 -24.52
CA GLU A 258 -27.42 -14.58 -25.83
C GLU A 258 -25.91 -14.78 -25.90
N ALA A 259 -25.20 -14.32 -24.87
CA ALA A 259 -23.73 -14.51 -24.82
C ALA A 259 -23.33 -15.99 -24.76
N TYR A 260 -24.06 -16.83 -24.01
CA TYR A 260 -23.77 -18.26 -23.98
C TYR A 260 -24.22 -18.96 -25.25
N MET A 261 -25.32 -18.56 -25.89
CA MET A 261 -25.74 -19.07 -27.21
C MET A 261 -24.70 -18.77 -28.27
N LEU A 262 -24.14 -17.55 -28.29
CA LEU A 262 -23.01 -17.22 -29.17
C LEU A 262 -21.78 -18.10 -28.90
N TRP A 263 -21.47 -18.32 -27.63
CA TRP A 263 -20.34 -19.16 -27.24
C TRP A 263 -20.54 -20.61 -27.68
N ASP A 264 -21.73 -21.16 -27.52
CA ASP A 264 -22.07 -22.52 -27.96
C ASP A 264 -21.96 -22.64 -29.48
N LEU A 265 -22.48 -21.66 -30.23
CA LEU A 265 -22.33 -21.59 -31.68
C LEU A 265 -20.85 -21.54 -32.10
N VAL A 266 -20.04 -20.70 -31.49
CA VAL A 266 -18.61 -20.58 -31.79
C VAL A 266 -17.86 -21.89 -31.46
N LYS A 267 -18.21 -22.60 -30.39
CA LYS A 267 -17.66 -23.93 -30.08
C LYS A 267 -17.99 -24.98 -31.14
N GLU A 268 -19.24 -24.98 -31.63
CA GLU A 268 -19.67 -25.88 -32.71
C GLU A 268 -18.85 -25.64 -34.00
N LEU A 269 -18.63 -24.37 -34.36
CA LEU A 269 -17.87 -23.97 -35.53
C LEU A 269 -16.34 -24.11 -35.35
N GLY A 270 -15.87 -24.13 -34.12
CA GLY A 270 -14.42 -24.22 -33.81
C GLY A 270 -13.76 -25.54 -34.22
N ASN A 271 -14.52 -26.58 -34.55
CA ASN A 271 -13.99 -27.82 -35.08
C ASN A 271 -13.41 -27.65 -36.51
N GLU A 272 -13.76 -26.56 -37.19
CA GLU A 272 -13.29 -26.23 -38.53
C GLU A 272 -12.31 -25.04 -38.50
N LYS A 273 -11.04 -25.35 -38.78
CA LYS A 273 -9.90 -24.45 -38.59
C LYS A 273 -9.90 -23.12 -39.38
N TRP A 274 -10.84 -22.94 -40.32
CA TRP A 274 -10.83 -21.77 -41.24
C TRP A 274 -11.87 -20.72 -40.93
N VAL A 275 -12.81 -21.03 -40.05
CA VAL A 275 -14.03 -20.23 -39.83
C VAL A 275 -13.81 -19.19 -38.75
N LEU A 276 -13.02 -19.51 -37.73
CA LEU A 276 -12.75 -18.62 -36.61
C LEU A 276 -11.42 -17.85 -36.78
N ASN A 277 -11.42 -16.62 -36.33
CA ASN A 277 -10.24 -15.78 -36.27
C ASN A 277 -10.07 -15.10 -34.88
N THR A 278 -8.93 -14.48 -34.66
CA THR A 278 -8.61 -13.80 -33.39
C THR A 278 -9.59 -12.68 -33.06
N VAL A 279 -10.12 -11.97 -34.06
CA VAL A 279 -11.08 -10.87 -33.87
C VAL A 279 -12.38 -11.38 -33.29
N ILE A 280 -12.95 -12.47 -33.84
CA ILE A 280 -14.19 -13.09 -33.34
C ILE A 280 -14.06 -13.48 -31.85
N LEU A 281 -12.93 -14.11 -31.49
CA LEU A 281 -12.68 -14.54 -30.11
C LEU A 281 -12.48 -13.35 -29.17
N ASN A 282 -11.79 -12.29 -29.62
CA ASN A 282 -11.64 -11.06 -28.86
C ASN A 282 -12.97 -10.36 -28.59
N GLU A 283 -13.83 -10.30 -29.61
CA GLU A 283 -15.18 -9.74 -29.48
C GLU A 283 -16.00 -10.55 -28.47
N LEU A 284 -15.91 -11.86 -28.51
CA LEU A 284 -16.61 -12.75 -27.57
C LEU A 284 -16.10 -12.59 -26.13
N ILE A 285 -14.77 -12.48 -25.92
CA ILE A 285 -14.18 -12.15 -24.61
C ILE A 285 -14.74 -10.80 -24.12
N SER A 286 -14.83 -9.81 -25.02
CA SER A 286 -15.37 -8.48 -24.71
C SER A 286 -16.86 -8.55 -24.31
N VAL A 287 -17.67 -9.40 -24.96
CA VAL A 287 -19.05 -9.68 -24.57
C VAL A 287 -19.13 -10.20 -23.13
N PHE A 288 -18.35 -11.21 -22.80
CA PHE A 288 -18.29 -11.75 -21.43
C PHE A 288 -17.74 -10.76 -20.42
N TRP A 289 -16.78 -9.91 -20.82
CA TRP A 289 -16.27 -8.83 -19.99
C TRP A 289 -17.35 -7.80 -19.64
N LYS A 290 -18.16 -7.35 -20.64
CA LYS A 290 -19.30 -6.46 -20.40
C LYS A 290 -20.30 -7.05 -19.39
N LEU A 291 -20.61 -8.33 -19.52
CA LEU A 291 -21.53 -9.05 -18.64
C LEU A 291 -20.92 -9.47 -17.28
N GLY A 292 -19.63 -9.19 -17.05
CA GLY A 292 -18.92 -9.58 -15.83
C GLY A 292 -18.79 -11.10 -15.63
N LYS A 293 -18.75 -11.87 -16.73
CA LYS A 293 -18.59 -13.33 -16.76
C LYS A 293 -17.15 -13.76 -17.00
N ALA A 294 -16.26 -13.37 -16.09
CA ALA A 294 -14.82 -13.59 -16.23
C ALA A 294 -14.40 -15.03 -16.50
N LYS A 295 -15.06 -16.03 -15.89
CA LYS A 295 -14.74 -17.45 -16.13
C LYS A 295 -15.03 -17.86 -17.57
N ALA A 296 -16.15 -17.42 -18.14
CA ALA A 296 -16.48 -17.70 -19.53
C ALA A 296 -15.51 -17.01 -20.50
N GLY A 297 -15.17 -15.72 -20.26
CA GLY A 297 -14.15 -15.05 -21.06
C GLY A 297 -12.77 -15.72 -20.97
N PHE A 298 -12.40 -16.24 -19.82
CA PHE A 298 -11.17 -17.01 -19.63
C PHE A 298 -11.23 -18.39 -20.33
N GLU A 299 -12.41 -19.03 -20.39
CA GLU A 299 -12.63 -20.26 -21.15
C GLU A 299 -12.43 -20.02 -22.64
N VAL A 300 -13.00 -18.94 -23.19
CA VAL A 300 -12.76 -18.53 -24.59
C VAL A 300 -11.26 -18.36 -24.87
N PHE A 301 -10.56 -17.64 -23.99
CA PHE A 301 -9.10 -17.42 -24.13
C PHE A 301 -8.31 -18.73 -24.16
N ASN A 302 -8.67 -19.71 -23.34
CA ASN A 302 -7.98 -20.99 -23.31
C ASN A 302 -8.27 -21.87 -24.53
N LYS A 303 -9.26 -21.53 -25.37
CA LYS A 303 -9.61 -22.26 -26.59
C LYS A 303 -8.93 -21.72 -27.86
N PHE A 304 -8.15 -20.63 -27.76
CA PHE A 304 -7.45 -20.06 -28.93
C PHE A 304 -6.61 -21.08 -29.68
N ASP A 305 -5.76 -21.81 -28.95
CA ASP A 305 -4.89 -22.83 -29.55
C ASP A 305 -5.68 -24.00 -30.20
N GLU A 306 -6.78 -24.39 -29.55
CA GLU A 306 -7.68 -25.46 -30.05
C GLU A 306 -8.36 -25.05 -31.36
N PHE A 307 -8.74 -23.79 -31.48
CA PHE A 307 -9.36 -23.23 -32.70
C PHE A 307 -8.31 -22.82 -33.77
N GLY A 308 -7.04 -23.02 -33.50
CA GLY A 308 -5.94 -22.66 -34.43
C GLY A 308 -5.70 -21.15 -34.50
N CYS A 309 -6.17 -20.38 -33.55
CA CYS A 309 -5.98 -18.95 -33.45
C CYS A 309 -4.82 -18.60 -32.49
N SER A 310 -4.12 -17.51 -32.76
CA SER A 310 -3.07 -17.00 -31.86
C SER A 310 -3.56 -15.76 -31.14
N PRO A 311 -3.47 -15.69 -29.79
CA PRO A 311 -3.82 -14.50 -29.05
C PRO A 311 -2.94 -13.31 -29.42
N ASP A 312 -3.52 -12.15 -29.60
CA ASP A 312 -2.86 -10.87 -29.81
C ASP A 312 -2.86 -10.02 -28.51
N GLY A 313 -2.31 -8.80 -28.58
CA GLY A 313 -2.27 -7.89 -27.45
C GLY A 313 -3.67 -7.57 -26.87
N ASP A 314 -4.68 -7.52 -27.71
CA ASP A 314 -6.06 -7.25 -27.30
C ASP A 314 -6.70 -8.46 -26.62
N SER A 315 -6.44 -9.67 -27.11
CA SER A 315 -6.85 -10.92 -26.46
C SER A 315 -6.38 -10.97 -25.01
N TYR A 316 -5.10 -10.68 -24.78
CA TYR A 316 -4.51 -10.63 -23.45
C TYR A 316 -5.15 -9.54 -22.60
N TYR A 317 -5.27 -8.33 -23.14
CA TYR A 317 -5.84 -7.19 -22.41
C TYR A 317 -7.26 -7.44 -21.92
N TYR A 318 -8.19 -7.82 -22.81
CA TYR A 318 -9.57 -8.07 -22.43
C TYR A 318 -9.72 -9.21 -21.43
N THR A 319 -8.91 -10.26 -21.58
CA THR A 319 -8.90 -11.39 -20.64
C THR A 319 -8.43 -10.96 -19.24
N ILE A 320 -7.30 -10.25 -19.15
CA ILE A 320 -6.77 -9.73 -17.88
C ILE A 320 -7.78 -8.79 -17.22
N GLN A 321 -8.40 -7.88 -17.98
CA GLN A 321 -9.41 -6.96 -17.45
C GLN A 321 -10.66 -7.68 -16.98
N SER A 322 -11.10 -8.72 -17.69
CA SER A 322 -12.24 -9.55 -17.31
C SER A 322 -12.00 -10.28 -15.99
N LEU A 323 -10.84 -10.91 -15.84
CA LEU A 323 -10.41 -11.59 -14.62
C LEU A 323 -10.27 -10.59 -13.46
N GLY A 324 -9.79 -9.38 -13.76
CA GLY A 324 -9.63 -8.30 -12.82
C GLY A 324 -10.92 -7.86 -12.12
N LYS A 325 -12.02 -7.72 -12.88
CA LYS A 325 -13.34 -7.39 -12.31
C LYS A 325 -13.81 -8.37 -11.24
N ARG A 326 -13.28 -9.59 -11.21
CA ARG A 326 -13.59 -10.64 -10.24
C ARG A 326 -12.47 -10.93 -9.25
N SER A 327 -11.44 -10.09 -9.21
CA SER A 327 -10.26 -10.25 -8.33
C SER A 327 -9.56 -11.60 -8.48
N MET A 328 -9.61 -12.20 -9.69
CA MET A 328 -8.94 -13.46 -10.03
C MET A 328 -7.49 -13.19 -10.44
N PHE A 329 -6.68 -12.65 -9.51
CA PHE A 329 -5.33 -12.16 -9.81
C PHE A 329 -4.36 -13.25 -10.26
N ASP A 330 -4.47 -14.47 -9.74
CA ASP A 330 -3.55 -15.55 -10.09
C ASP A 330 -3.80 -16.02 -11.54
N ASN A 331 -5.07 -16.13 -11.97
CA ASN A 331 -5.41 -16.39 -13.35
C ASN A 331 -4.98 -15.23 -14.27
N ALA A 332 -5.19 -13.98 -13.84
CA ALA A 332 -4.77 -12.80 -14.59
C ALA A 332 -3.24 -12.78 -14.76
N TRP A 333 -2.49 -13.17 -13.72
CA TRP A 333 -1.04 -13.27 -13.80
C TRP A 333 -0.59 -14.36 -14.79
N SER A 334 -1.20 -15.56 -14.77
CA SER A 334 -0.91 -16.62 -15.73
C SER A 334 -1.13 -16.20 -17.19
N VAL A 335 -2.20 -15.41 -17.44
CA VAL A 335 -2.45 -14.81 -18.77
C VAL A 335 -1.38 -13.77 -19.10
N CYS A 336 -0.99 -12.97 -18.12
CA CYS A 336 0.05 -11.95 -18.27
C CYS A 336 1.42 -12.58 -18.58
N GLU A 337 1.79 -13.69 -17.92
CA GLU A 337 3.00 -14.45 -18.23
C GLU A 337 3.01 -14.97 -19.66
N LYS A 338 1.89 -15.48 -20.14
CA LYS A 338 1.75 -15.90 -21.56
C LYS A 338 1.96 -14.70 -22.50
N MET A 339 1.39 -13.54 -22.19
CA MET A 339 1.57 -12.28 -22.93
C MET A 339 3.04 -11.85 -23.00
N LEU A 340 3.72 -11.85 -21.85
CA LEU A 340 5.12 -11.45 -21.77
C LEU A 340 6.03 -12.42 -22.54
N ASN A 341 5.76 -13.73 -22.46
CA ASN A 341 6.53 -14.77 -23.14
C ASN A 341 6.29 -14.79 -24.67
N SER A 342 5.06 -14.53 -25.12
CA SER A 342 4.75 -14.46 -26.56
C SER A 342 5.30 -13.19 -27.22
N GLY A 343 5.51 -12.12 -26.44
CA GLY A 343 5.90 -10.81 -26.95
C GLY A 343 4.78 -10.05 -27.66
N SER A 344 3.56 -10.58 -27.70
CA SER A 344 2.36 -9.93 -28.26
C SER A 344 1.77 -8.95 -27.26
N LEU A 345 2.37 -7.76 -27.14
CA LEU A 345 1.98 -6.76 -26.18
C LEU A 345 0.86 -5.85 -26.72
N PRO A 346 -0.10 -5.45 -25.90
CA PRO A 346 -1.07 -4.43 -26.24
C PRO A 346 -0.42 -3.04 -26.38
N ASP A 347 -1.20 -2.05 -26.82
CA ASP A 347 -0.73 -0.68 -26.90
C ASP A 347 -0.32 -0.11 -25.54
N LYS A 348 0.39 1.03 -25.55
CA LYS A 348 0.92 1.67 -24.33
C LYS A 348 -0.15 2.03 -23.29
N GLN A 349 -1.36 2.39 -23.75
CA GLN A 349 -2.46 2.74 -22.85
C GLN A 349 -2.96 1.50 -22.13
N LYS A 350 -3.23 0.43 -22.86
CA LYS A 350 -3.68 -0.86 -22.32
C LYS A 350 -2.62 -1.48 -21.40
N MET A 351 -1.32 -1.38 -21.75
CA MET A 351 -0.23 -1.79 -20.86
C MET A 351 -0.24 -1.02 -19.54
N GLY A 352 -0.44 0.30 -19.60
CA GLY A 352 -0.57 1.15 -18.40
C GLY A 352 -1.76 0.77 -17.52
N ASP A 353 -2.87 0.38 -18.14
CA ASP A 353 -4.06 -0.08 -17.44
C ASP A 353 -3.83 -1.43 -16.74
N ILE A 354 -3.10 -2.35 -17.38
CA ILE A 354 -2.70 -3.63 -16.78
C ILE A 354 -1.81 -3.38 -15.55
N VAL A 355 -0.78 -2.53 -15.66
CA VAL A 355 0.08 -2.14 -14.54
C VAL A 355 -0.75 -1.57 -13.39
N THR A 356 -1.65 -0.64 -13.70
CA THR A 356 -2.54 0.00 -12.71
C THR A 356 -3.45 -1.04 -12.05
N PHE A 357 -3.96 -1.99 -12.81
CA PHE A 357 -4.78 -3.08 -12.30
C PHE A 357 -4.03 -3.95 -11.27
N PHE A 358 -2.83 -4.42 -11.59
CA PHE A 358 -2.03 -5.21 -10.65
C PHE A 358 -1.64 -4.41 -9.40
N CYS A 359 -1.34 -3.11 -9.54
CA CYS A 359 -1.08 -2.23 -8.40
C CYS A 359 -2.29 -2.08 -7.46
N LYS A 360 -3.50 -1.92 -8.00
CA LYS A 360 -4.76 -1.91 -7.24
C LYS A 360 -5.01 -3.24 -6.53
N GLY A 361 -4.63 -4.34 -7.13
CA GLY A 361 -4.68 -5.69 -6.57
C GLY A 361 -3.60 -6.00 -5.53
N LYS A 362 -2.80 -5.03 -5.12
CA LYS A 362 -1.65 -5.20 -4.20
C LYS A 362 -0.55 -6.14 -4.74
N LYS A 363 -0.50 -6.36 -6.05
CA LYS A 363 0.45 -7.16 -6.79
C LYS A 363 1.49 -6.26 -7.49
N ALA A 364 2.18 -5.40 -6.69
CA ALA A 364 3.07 -4.38 -7.24
C ALA A 364 4.38 -4.97 -7.81
N LYS A 365 4.83 -6.15 -7.36
CA LYS A 365 6.00 -6.85 -7.90
C LYS A 365 5.72 -7.31 -9.33
N GLU A 366 4.56 -7.90 -9.54
CA GLU A 366 4.07 -8.33 -10.85
C GLU A 366 3.89 -7.14 -11.80
N ALA A 367 3.30 -6.05 -11.29
CA ALA A 367 3.17 -4.80 -12.04
C ALA A 367 4.52 -4.21 -12.48
N HIS A 368 5.56 -4.38 -11.65
CA HIS A 368 6.92 -3.94 -11.98
C HIS A 368 7.54 -4.77 -13.10
N LEU A 369 7.33 -6.10 -13.14
CA LEU A 369 7.79 -6.96 -14.23
C LEU A 369 7.15 -6.53 -15.56
N ILE A 370 5.84 -6.24 -15.56
CA ILE A 370 5.13 -5.74 -16.74
C ILE A 370 5.73 -4.41 -17.21
N TYR A 371 6.02 -3.50 -16.25
CA TYR A 371 6.65 -2.22 -16.56
C TYR A 371 8.04 -2.41 -17.22
N LEU A 372 8.88 -3.31 -16.69
CA LEU A 372 10.20 -3.58 -17.24
C LEU A 372 10.11 -4.06 -18.70
N THR A 373 9.20 -5.00 -18.99
CA THR A 373 8.98 -5.47 -20.37
C THR A 373 8.48 -4.35 -21.29
N ALA A 374 7.56 -3.49 -20.79
CA ALA A 374 7.11 -2.32 -21.54
C ALA A 374 8.27 -1.37 -21.84
N LYS A 375 9.16 -1.14 -20.87
CA LYS A 375 10.34 -0.28 -21.01
C LYS A 375 11.33 -0.86 -22.05
N GLU A 376 11.59 -2.15 -22.02
CA GLU A 376 12.44 -2.85 -23.01
C GLU A 376 11.91 -2.70 -24.44
N LYS A 377 10.60 -2.69 -24.62
CA LYS A 377 9.91 -2.47 -25.89
C LYS A 377 9.70 -0.99 -26.24
N ASN A 378 10.31 -0.06 -25.47
CA ASN A 378 10.16 1.40 -25.65
C ASN A 378 8.70 1.89 -25.55
N LEU A 379 7.83 1.18 -24.86
CA LEU A 379 6.47 1.62 -24.56
C LEU A 379 6.49 2.52 -23.32
N SER A 380 6.48 3.83 -23.52
CA SER A 380 6.43 4.78 -22.41
C SER A 380 5.03 4.77 -21.77
N LEU A 381 4.94 4.34 -20.53
CA LEU A 381 3.68 4.32 -19.79
C LEU A 381 3.21 5.75 -19.42
N SER A 382 1.91 5.88 -19.16
CA SER A 382 1.34 7.14 -18.70
C SER A 382 1.88 7.51 -17.32
N ARG A 383 1.93 8.81 -17.02
CA ARG A 383 2.27 9.30 -15.68
C ARG A 383 1.41 8.64 -14.59
N SER A 384 0.11 8.53 -14.84
CA SER A 384 -0.83 7.93 -13.90
C SER A 384 -0.45 6.48 -13.55
N SER A 385 -0.07 5.68 -14.54
CA SER A 385 0.36 4.28 -14.33
C SER A 385 1.65 4.21 -13.52
N LEU A 386 2.62 5.12 -13.77
CA LEU A 386 3.84 5.24 -12.98
C LEU A 386 3.55 5.65 -11.53
N ASP A 387 2.63 6.60 -11.31
CA ASP A 387 2.20 7.01 -9.96
C ASP A 387 1.63 5.80 -9.18
N PHE A 388 0.77 5.00 -9.81
CA PHE A 388 0.24 3.79 -9.19
C PHE A 388 1.33 2.76 -8.90
N LEU A 389 2.26 2.54 -9.83
CA LEU A 389 3.34 1.58 -9.67
C LEU A 389 4.26 1.98 -8.52
N ILE A 390 4.79 3.20 -8.54
CA ILE A 390 5.70 3.70 -7.50
C ILE A 390 5.02 3.67 -6.13
N CYS A 391 3.79 4.22 -6.02
CA CYS A 391 3.03 4.17 -4.77
C CYS A 391 2.68 2.73 -4.33
N GLY A 392 2.48 1.82 -5.26
CA GLY A 392 2.26 0.39 -4.98
C GLY A 392 3.50 -0.27 -4.36
N LEU A 393 4.66 -0.04 -4.96
CA LEU A 393 5.95 -0.58 -4.51
C LEU A 393 6.38 -0.04 -3.15
N THR A 394 6.04 1.22 -2.83
CA THR A 394 6.37 1.80 -1.51
C THR A 394 5.62 1.16 -0.34
N ARG A 395 4.59 0.33 -0.58
CA ARG A 395 3.83 -0.34 0.50
C ARG A 395 4.60 -1.49 1.14
N ASN A 396 5.47 -2.14 0.39
CA ASN A 396 6.29 -3.27 0.82
C ASN A 396 7.72 -2.81 1.09
N ASP A 397 8.28 -3.19 2.22
CA ASP A 397 9.63 -2.78 2.63
C ASP A 397 10.72 -3.24 1.66
N GLU A 398 10.57 -4.44 1.10
CA GLU A 398 11.51 -5.01 0.12
C GLU A 398 11.57 -4.24 -1.21
N THR A 399 10.49 -3.55 -1.59
CA THR A 399 10.37 -2.90 -2.91
C THR A 399 10.52 -1.39 -2.86
N VAL A 400 10.80 -0.81 -1.69
CA VAL A 400 10.99 0.65 -1.55
C VAL A 400 12.20 1.15 -2.35
N SER A 401 13.29 0.39 -2.40
CA SER A 401 14.48 0.76 -3.20
C SER A 401 14.16 0.78 -4.70
N VAL A 402 13.38 -0.19 -5.19
CA VAL A 402 12.91 -0.21 -6.57
C VAL A 402 12.03 1.01 -6.87
N ALA A 403 11.14 1.38 -5.93
CA ALA A 403 10.33 2.59 -6.07
C ALA A 403 11.18 3.87 -6.16
N LEU A 404 12.30 3.93 -5.43
CA LEU A 404 13.25 5.05 -5.51
C LEU A 404 13.93 5.11 -6.89
N GLU A 405 14.37 3.97 -7.41
CA GLU A 405 14.98 3.87 -8.75
C GLU A 405 14.02 4.32 -9.85
N LEU A 406 12.74 3.91 -9.75
CA LEU A 406 11.72 4.30 -10.73
C LEU A 406 11.42 5.81 -10.76
N LEU A 407 11.77 6.58 -9.73
CA LEU A 407 11.67 8.03 -9.78
C LEU A 407 12.62 8.67 -10.82
N GLU A 408 13.70 7.99 -11.22
CA GLU A 408 14.59 8.46 -12.29
C GLU A 408 13.92 8.36 -13.67
N ASP A 409 13.03 7.39 -13.85
CA ASP A 409 12.23 7.22 -15.08
C ASP A 409 11.02 8.18 -15.14
N TYR A 410 10.75 8.91 -14.04
CA TYR A 410 9.59 9.77 -13.96
C TYR A 410 9.72 11.00 -14.86
N PRO A 411 8.68 11.36 -15.66
CA PRO A 411 8.75 12.47 -16.61
C PRO A 411 9.03 13.81 -15.92
N LYS A 412 10.15 14.45 -16.23
CA LYS A 412 10.58 15.73 -15.62
C LYS A 412 9.54 16.84 -15.78
N ALA A 413 8.85 16.89 -16.93
CA ALA A 413 7.78 17.85 -17.19
C ALA A 413 6.60 17.73 -16.19
N SER A 414 6.42 16.56 -15.58
CA SER A 414 5.34 16.26 -14.64
C SER A 414 5.74 16.38 -13.16
N PHE A 415 6.97 16.74 -12.84
CA PHE A 415 7.48 16.82 -11.47
C PHE A 415 6.61 17.70 -10.55
N LYS A 416 6.15 18.85 -11.04
CA LYS A 416 5.32 19.79 -10.27
C LYS A 416 4.06 19.15 -9.65
N HIS A 417 3.58 18.08 -10.25
CA HIS A 417 2.36 17.37 -9.83
C HIS A 417 2.63 16.03 -9.13
N ALA A 418 3.90 15.66 -8.93
CA ALA A 418 4.31 14.35 -8.41
C ALA A 418 4.51 14.32 -6.88
N ASN A 419 4.04 15.34 -6.17
CA ASN A 419 4.27 15.49 -4.73
C ASN A 419 3.83 14.24 -3.93
N LYS A 420 2.69 13.66 -4.30
CA LYS A 420 2.17 12.43 -3.67
C LYS A 420 3.11 11.24 -3.87
N THR A 421 3.59 11.05 -5.09
CA THR A 421 4.44 9.92 -5.49
C THR A 421 5.79 10.01 -4.78
N PHE A 422 6.45 11.16 -4.88
CA PHE A 422 7.72 11.42 -4.17
C PHE A 422 7.57 11.32 -2.66
N GLY A 423 6.53 11.93 -2.08
CA GLY A 423 6.22 11.85 -0.65
C GLY A 423 5.98 10.42 -0.16
N SER A 424 5.37 9.55 -1.01
CA SER A 424 5.19 8.13 -0.72
C SER A 424 6.54 7.39 -0.63
N VAL A 425 7.50 7.71 -1.52
CA VAL A 425 8.85 7.12 -1.47
C VAL A 425 9.60 7.61 -0.24
N VAL A 426 9.55 8.92 0.07
CA VAL A 426 10.14 9.48 1.30
C VAL A 426 9.60 8.75 2.54
N LYS A 427 8.27 8.59 2.64
CA LYS A 427 7.64 7.84 3.75
C LYS A 427 8.13 6.38 3.80
N GLY A 428 8.21 5.72 2.64
CA GLY A 428 8.71 4.34 2.52
C GLY A 428 10.14 4.20 3.02
N LEU A 429 11.05 5.08 2.57
CA LEU A 429 12.46 5.10 2.99
C LEU A 429 12.61 5.30 4.50
N CYS A 430 11.82 6.22 5.09
CA CYS A 430 11.81 6.41 6.54
C CYS A 430 11.36 5.15 7.30
N ARG A 431 10.35 4.43 6.76
CA ARG A 431 9.85 3.19 7.37
C ARG A 431 10.91 2.06 7.34
N VAL A 432 11.66 1.92 6.25
CA VAL A 432 12.74 0.93 6.13
C VAL A 432 14.05 1.38 6.77
N LYS A 433 14.01 2.41 7.62
CA LYS A 433 15.16 2.95 8.38
C LYS A 433 16.32 3.41 7.49
N LYS A 434 16.02 4.05 6.37
CA LYS A 434 16.96 4.70 5.46
C LYS A 434 16.78 6.24 5.46
N PRO A 435 17.01 6.92 6.59
CA PRO A 435 16.73 8.35 6.73
C PRO A 435 17.61 9.22 5.83
N GLU A 436 18.85 8.82 5.57
CA GLU A 436 19.76 9.57 4.70
C GLU A 436 19.31 9.58 3.23
N GLU A 437 18.81 8.43 2.71
CA GLU A 437 18.25 8.38 1.37
C GLU A 437 16.96 9.23 1.29
N ALA A 438 16.13 9.17 2.34
CA ALA A 438 14.92 9.98 2.44
C ALA A 438 15.23 11.49 2.50
N LYS A 439 16.26 11.89 3.24
CA LYS A 439 16.76 13.27 3.33
C LYS A 439 17.26 13.76 1.97
N LYS A 440 18.07 12.96 1.28
CA LYS A 440 18.56 13.28 -0.07
C LYS A 440 17.41 13.49 -1.05
N LEU A 441 16.41 12.59 -1.04
CA LEU A 441 15.24 12.71 -1.89
C LEU A 441 14.42 13.95 -1.55
N LEU A 442 14.21 14.24 -0.26
CA LEU A 442 13.50 15.43 0.21
C LEU A 442 14.20 16.73 -0.25
N LEU A 443 15.53 16.82 -0.12
CA LEU A 443 16.30 17.96 -0.58
C LEU A 443 16.23 18.11 -2.11
N ARG A 444 16.29 17.01 -2.87
CA ARG A 444 16.05 17.03 -4.32
C ARG A 444 14.67 17.57 -4.66
N MET A 445 13.63 17.20 -3.90
CA MET A 445 12.29 17.78 -4.07
C MET A 445 12.29 19.30 -3.81
N VAL A 446 13.06 19.73 -2.82
CA VAL A 446 13.21 21.16 -2.46
C VAL A 446 13.88 21.95 -3.59
N GLU A 447 14.91 21.39 -4.23
CA GLU A 447 15.72 22.06 -5.25
C GLU A 447 15.07 22.09 -6.64
N SER A 448 14.59 20.97 -7.11
CA SER A 448 14.20 20.79 -8.51
C SER A 448 12.93 19.94 -8.71
N GLY A 449 12.38 19.40 -7.67
CA GLY A 449 11.25 18.48 -7.70
C GLY A 449 9.90 19.14 -7.41
N PRO A 450 8.88 18.32 -7.11
CA PRO A 450 7.62 18.81 -6.61
C PRO A 450 7.80 19.42 -5.23
N ALA A 451 7.13 20.55 -4.93
CA ALA A 451 7.25 21.22 -3.64
C ALA A 451 6.79 20.29 -2.48
N PRO A 452 7.69 19.89 -1.57
CA PRO A 452 7.30 19.03 -0.46
C PRO A 452 6.42 19.78 0.54
N GLY A 453 5.38 19.13 1.02
CA GLY A 453 4.53 19.66 2.10
C GLY A 453 5.04 19.25 3.49
N ASN A 454 4.38 19.76 4.55
CA ASN A 454 4.72 19.49 5.95
C ASN A 454 4.89 17.99 6.25
N ALA A 455 4.00 17.15 5.71
CA ALA A 455 4.05 15.70 5.94
C ALA A 455 5.37 15.07 5.49
N SER A 456 5.91 15.47 4.33
CA SER A 456 7.18 14.93 3.81
C SER A 456 8.36 15.32 4.71
N PHE A 457 8.41 16.58 5.17
CA PHE A 457 9.39 17.02 6.15
C PHE A 457 9.26 16.26 7.46
N ASN A 458 8.04 16.14 8.00
CA ASN A 458 7.78 15.45 9.27
C ASN A 458 8.21 13.98 9.25
N TYR A 459 8.03 13.26 8.14
CA TYR A 459 8.53 11.88 8.03
C TYR A 459 10.04 11.81 8.18
N VAL A 460 10.79 12.68 7.50
CA VAL A 460 12.27 12.66 7.55
C VAL A 460 12.77 13.17 8.90
N ILE A 461 12.23 14.27 9.42
CA ILE A 461 12.58 14.81 10.75
C ILE A 461 12.34 13.76 11.84
N ASN A 462 11.22 13.02 11.79
CA ASN A 462 10.94 11.96 12.73
C ASN A 462 11.94 10.79 12.61
N ALA A 463 12.28 10.38 11.39
CA ALA A 463 13.25 9.30 11.17
C ALA A 463 14.65 9.67 11.67
N LEU A 464 15.12 10.89 11.37
CA LEU A 464 16.40 11.42 11.85
C LEU A 464 16.42 11.57 13.38
N SER A 465 15.34 12.11 13.97
CA SER A 465 15.22 12.27 15.43
C SER A 465 15.23 10.92 16.15
N LYS A 466 14.61 9.88 15.58
CA LYS A 466 14.67 8.52 16.11
C LYS A 466 16.03 7.86 15.95
N GLY A 467 16.74 8.19 14.87
CA GLY A 467 18.12 7.75 14.61
C GLY A 467 19.18 8.44 15.48
N GLY A 468 18.81 9.54 16.14
CA GLY A 468 19.75 10.34 16.94
C GLY A 468 20.47 11.44 16.13
N GLU A 469 20.15 11.61 14.85
CA GLU A 469 20.71 12.63 13.95
C GLU A 469 19.98 13.97 14.15
N LEU A 470 20.11 14.53 15.34
CA LEU A 470 19.29 15.65 15.82
C LEU A 470 19.65 16.98 15.15
N GLU A 471 20.95 17.18 14.82
CA GLU A 471 21.41 18.39 14.11
C GLU A 471 20.78 18.46 12.71
N ASP A 472 20.71 17.33 12.02
CA ASP A 472 20.09 17.23 10.72
C ASP A 472 18.57 17.44 10.78
N ALA A 473 17.91 16.89 11.80
CA ALA A 473 16.49 17.11 12.04
C ALA A 473 16.18 18.60 12.22
N VAL A 474 16.97 19.31 13.05
CA VAL A 474 16.82 20.76 13.26
C VAL A 474 17.17 21.56 12.00
N SER A 475 18.20 21.13 11.25
CA SER A 475 18.53 21.75 9.97
C SER A 475 17.37 21.67 8.97
N LEU A 476 16.70 20.52 8.87
CA LEU A 476 15.51 20.35 8.02
C LEU A 476 14.32 21.19 8.49
N MET A 477 14.14 21.40 9.80
CA MET A 477 13.13 22.35 10.28
C MET A 477 13.40 23.77 9.78
N LYS A 478 14.66 24.21 9.77
CA LYS A 478 15.05 25.52 9.22
C LYS A 478 14.82 25.60 7.71
N VAL A 479 15.14 24.54 6.96
CA VAL A 479 14.83 24.46 5.51
C VAL A 479 13.33 24.57 5.27
N MET A 480 12.51 23.88 6.06
CA MET A 480 11.06 23.96 6.02
C MET A 480 10.56 25.39 6.20
N GLU A 481 11.06 26.10 7.23
CA GLU A 481 10.73 27.50 7.52
C GLU A 481 11.17 28.44 6.40
N GLY A 482 12.39 28.26 5.87
CA GLY A 482 12.92 29.04 4.75
C GLY A 482 12.07 28.94 3.48
N ARG A 483 11.24 27.92 3.36
CA ARG A 483 10.29 27.75 2.27
C ARG A 483 8.87 28.28 2.59
N GLY A 484 8.70 28.96 3.72
CA GLY A 484 7.42 29.48 4.16
C GLY A 484 6.48 28.44 4.78
N LEU A 485 6.94 27.20 4.96
CA LEU A 485 6.22 26.17 5.70
C LEU A 485 6.41 26.41 7.20
N ARG A 486 5.36 26.18 7.98
CA ARG A 486 5.45 26.33 9.44
C ARG A 486 5.53 24.95 10.09
N PRO A 487 6.62 24.66 10.87
CA PRO A 487 6.66 23.47 11.69
C PRO A 487 5.44 23.44 12.63
N ASP A 488 4.74 22.33 12.67
CA ASP A 488 3.59 22.15 13.55
C ASP A 488 4.02 21.63 14.94
N VAL A 489 3.09 21.56 15.89
CA VAL A 489 3.36 21.07 17.24
C VAL A 489 3.96 19.65 17.22
N TYR A 490 3.55 18.83 16.25
CA TYR A 490 4.11 17.49 16.07
C TYR A 490 5.58 17.51 15.70
N THR A 491 6.00 18.37 14.78
CA THR A 491 7.41 18.54 14.38
C THR A 491 8.30 18.84 15.59
N TYR A 492 7.88 19.83 16.41
CA TYR A 492 8.59 20.18 17.65
C TYR A 492 8.64 19.01 18.64
N THR A 493 7.51 18.33 18.86
CA THR A 493 7.40 17.19 19.79
C THR A 493 8.34 16.05 19.41
N VAL A 494 8.47 15.76 18.11
CA VAL A 494 9.34 14.69 17.60
C VAL A 494 10.82 15.02 17.84
N VAL A 495 11.24 16.24 17.55
CA VAL A 495 12.64 16.68 17.78
C VAL A 495 12.95 16.67 19.28
N MET A 496 12.04 17.20 20.11
CA MET A 496 12.15 17.11 21.57
C MET A 496 12.30 15.66 22.06
N SER A 497 11.49 14.74 21.51
CA SER A 497 11.58 13.32 21.85
C SER A 497 12.95 12.71 21.50
N GLY A 498 13.56 13.15 20.42
CA GLY A 498 14.93 12.76 20.05
C GLY A 498 15.93 13.23 21.11
N TYR A 499 15.90 14.53 21.47
CA TYR A 499 16.80 15.10 22.49
C TYR A 499 16.61 14.44 23.86
N THR A 500 15.36 14.23 24.31
CA THR A 500 15.07 13.56 25.60
C THR A 500 15.54 12.10 25.64
N LYS A 501 15.46 11.37 24.51
CA LYS A 501 16.02 10.01 24.41
C LYS A 501 17.53 9.99 24.50
N GLY A 502 18.19 10.98 23.92
CA GLY A 502 19.63 11.18 24.00
C GLY A 502 20.12 11.76 25.35
N GLY A 503 19.21 12.05 26.29
CA GLY A 503 19.57 12.65 27.58
C GLY A 503 19.90 14.15 27.52
N LEU A 504 19.70 14.80 26.38
CA LEU A 504 19.99 16.22 26.13
C LEU A 504 18.79 17.09 26.53
N MET A 505 18.47 17.12 27.84
CA MET A 505 17.27 17.77 28.36
C MET A 505 17.26 19.30 28.17
N ASP A 506 18.40 19.95 28.25
CA ASP A 506 18.51 21.40 28.05
C ASP A 506 18.16 21.80 26.61
N GLU A 507 18.58 21.00 25.64
CA GLU A 507 18.24 21.21 24.24
C GLU A 507 16.75 20.92 23.98
N ALA A 508 16.22 19.83 24.57
CA ALA A 508 14.79 19.54 24.51
C ALA A 508 13.94 20.68 25.06
N TYR A 509 14.36 21.28 26.19
CA TYR A 509 13.68 22.42 26.80
C TYR A 509 13.76 23.69 25.94
N LYS A 510 14.90 23.95 25.26
CA LYS A 510 15.01 25.06 24.30
C LYS A 510 14.01 24.92 23.16
N ILE A 511 13.89 23.72 22.58
CA ILE A 511 12.91 23.42 21.52
C ILE A 511 11.48 23.59 22.04
N PHE A 512 11.19 23.16 23.27
CA PHE A 512 9.90 23.39 23.92
C PHE A 512 9.56 24.88 24.06
N CYS A 513 10.49 25.69 24.54
CA CYS A 513 10.31 27.14 24.64
C CYS A 513 10.07 27.80 23.28
N GLU A 514 10.70 27.28 22.23
CA GLU A 514 10.47 27.76 20.87
C GLU A 514 9.07 27.38 20.38
N ALA A 515 8.64 26.14 20.62
CA ALA A 515 7.28 25.69 20.31
C ALA A 515 6.22 26.56 20.99
N LYS A 516 6.40 26.89 22.28
CA LYS A 516 5.50 27.79 23.04
C LYS A 516 5.40 29.20 22.44
N LYS A 517 6.49 29.74 21.91
CA LYS A 517 6.49 31.06 21.27
C LYS A 517 5.70 31.06 19.95
N ARG A 518 5.68 29.94 19.26
CA ARG A 518 5.09 29.83 17.92
C ARG A 518 3.65 29.32 17.91
N HIS A 519 3.27 28.55 18.92
CA HIS A 519 1.96 27.90 19.04
C HIS A 519 1.27 28.34 20.32
N ALA A 520 0.04 28.84 20.18
CA ALA A 520 -0.76 29.31 21.32
C ALA A 520 -1.14 28.17 22.28
N LYS A 521 -1.27 26.94 21.77
CA LYS A 521 -1.59 25.74 22.54
C LYS A 521 -0.69 24.59 22.09
N LEU A 522 -0.03 23.95 23.03
CA LEU A 522 0.76 22.74 22.80
C LEU A 522 -0.09 21.49 23.03
N SER A 523 0.33 20.38 22.46
CA SER A 523 -0.34 19.09 22.66
C SER A 523 0.04 18.45 24.01
N PRO A 524 -0.82 17.62 24.61
CA PRO A 524 -0.44 16.82 25.79
C PRO A 524 0.84 16.02 25.58
N ALA A 525 1.03 15.47 24.38
CA ALA A 525 2.23 14.69 24.02
C ALA A 525 3.53 15.52 24.16
N THR A 526 3.50 16.82 23.89
CA THR A 526 4.66 17.72 24.02
C THR A 526 5.13 17.82 25.47
N TYR A 527 4.21 18.04 26.40
CA TYR A 527 4.51 18.06 27.85
C TYR A 527 4.95 16.69 28.34
N HIS A 528 4.27 15.63 27.88
CA HIS A 528 4.59 14.26 28.25
C HIS A 528 6.04 13.88 27.92
N VAL A 529 6.57 14.29 26.75
CA VAL A 529 7.96 14.05 26.36
C VAL A 529 8.92 14.65 27.38
N LEU A 530 8.70 15.90 27.81
CA LEU A 530 9.56 16.55 28.84
C LEU A 530 9.40 15.89 30.20
N THR A 531 8.19 15.68 30.68
CA THR A 531 7.92 15.05 31.98
C THR A 531 8.60 13.69 32.09
N ARG A 532 8.47 12.86 31.04
CA ARG A 532 9.15 11.55 31.00
C ARG A 532 10.68 11.70 30.94
N GLY A 533 11.18 12.67 30.19
CA GLY A 533 12.62 12.96 30.11
C GLY A 533 13.18 13.30 31.49
N TYR A 534 12.56 14.24 32.20
CA TYR A 534 12.98 14.63 33.56
C TYR A 534 12.85 13.49 34.56
N CYS A 535 11.79 12.67 34.50
CA CYS A 535 11.68 11.46 35.32
C CYS A 535 12.79 10.44 35.05
N LYS A 536 13.25 10.32 33.79
CA LYS A 536 14.37 9.44 33.44
C LYS A 536 15.69 9.96 34.00
N MET A 537 15.88 11.26 34.01
CA MET A 537 17.07 11.93 34.58
C MET A 537 17.00 12.14 36.09
N GLU A 538 15.93 11.67 36.73
CA GLU A 538 15.68 11.79 38.19
C GLU A 538 15.51 13.26 38.66
N GLU A 539 15.19 14.18 37.74
CA GLU A 539 14.88 15.57 38.02
C GLU A 539 13.38 15.77 38.29
N PHE A 540 12.87 15.13 39.36
CA PHE A 540 11.43 15.03 39.65
C PHE A 540 10.76 16.40 39.87
N GLY A 541 11.51 17.37 40.46
CA GLY A 541 11.00 18.73 40.63
C GLY A 541 10.62 19.36 39.30
N LYS A 542 11.51 19.32 38.31
CA LYS A 542 11.24 19.84 36.95
C LYS A 542 10.11 19.08 36.25
N ALA A 543 9.98 17.76 36.50
CA ALA A 543 8.89 16.96 35.95
C ALA A 543 7.52 17.41 36.51
N LEU A 544 7.47 17.70 37.83
CA LEU A 544 6.27 18.23 38.50
C LEU A 544 5.92 19.64 38.00
N ASP A 545 6.93 20.50 37.82
CA ASP A 545 6.75 21.84 37.27
C ASP A 545 6.17 21.79 35.86
N CYS A 546 6.63 20.85 35.01
CA CYS A 546 6.06 20.61 33.68
C CYS A 546 4.59 20.19 33.75
N MET A 547 4.20 19.30 34.66
CA MET A 547 2.80 18.90 34.85
C MET A 547 1.95 20.04 35.34
N LYS A 548 2.49 20.89 36.23
CA LYS A 548 1.79 22.11 36.71
C LYS A 548 1.59 23.11 35.58
N GLU A 549 2.64 23.40 34.83
CA GLU A 549 2.58 24.27 33.66
C GLU A 549 1.57 23.80 32.63
N MET A 550 1.51 22.47 32.38
CA MET A 550 0.54 21.84 31.49
C MET A 550 -0.89 22.19 31.90
N LYS A 551 -1.22 22.07 33.19
CA LYS A 551 -2.55 22.43 33.76
C LYS A 551 -2.84 23.92 33.62
N GLU A 552 -1.88 24.80 33.92
CA GLU A 552 -1.99 26.25 33.80
C GLU A 552 -2.30 26.70 32.36
N HIS A 553 -1.81 25.97 31.35
CA HIS A 553 -2.11 26.20 29.94
C HIS A 553 -3.39 25.49 29.45
N GLY A 554 -4.21 24.97 30.36
CA GLY A 554 -5.49 24.35 30.04
C GLY A 554 -5.36 22.98 29.36
N VAL A 555 -4.19 22.32 29.48
CA VAL A 555 -3.95 20.97 28.98
C VAL A 555 -3.98 20.01 30.17
N GLN A 556 -4.95 19.11 30.21
CA GLN A 556 -5.09 18.18 31.35
C GLN A 556 -4.17 16.96 31.17
N PRO A 557 -3.39 16.58 32.22
CA PRO A 557 -2.63 15.34 32.21
C PRO A 557 -3.56 14.13 32.16
N ASN A 558 -3.18 13.11 31.39
CA ASN A 558 -3.94 11.88 31.31
C ASN A 558 -3.56 10.86 32.39
N ALA A 559 -4.33 9.78 32.50
CA ALA A 559 -4.08 8.73 33.50
C ALA A 559 -2.67 8.10 33.40
N ASP A 560 -2.10 7.99 32.20
CA ASP A 560 -0.75 7.41 32.02
C ASP A 560 0.35 8.37 32.49
N GLU A 561 0.17 9.67 32.36
CA GLU A 561 1.09 10.69 32.85
C GLU A 561 1.16 10.67 34.38
N TYR A 562 0.00 10.69 35.04
CA TYR A 562 -0.08 10.54 36.49
C TYR A 562 0.54 9.21 36.97
N ASN A 563 0.15 8.10 36.37
CA ASN A 563 0.69 6.79 36.77
C ASN A 563 2.21 6.71 36.63
N LYS A 564 2.79 7.23 35.53
CA LYS A 564 4.24 7.23 35.33
C LYS A 564 4.97 8.15 36.31
N MET A 565 4.42 9.33 36.59
CA MET A 565 5.00 10.25 37.56
C MET A 565 4.98 9.66 38.97
N ILE A 566 3.83 9.11 39.40
CA ILE A 566 3.70 8.43 40.69
C ILE A 566 4.65 7.25 40.81
N GLN A 567 4.76 6.41 39.78
CA GLN A 567 5.71 5.29 39.75
C GLN A 567 7.16 5.76 39.86
N SER A 568 7.52 6.84 39.17
CA SER A 568 8.88 7.40 39.22
C SER A 568 9.22 7.96 40.59
N LEU A 569 8.29 8.68 41.22
CA LEU A 569 8.44 9.18 42.59
C LEU A 569 8.58 8.03 43.60
N CYS A 570 7.75 7.01 43.53
CA CYS A 570 7.81 5.87 44.43
C CYS A 570 9.06 5.01 44.24
N LEU A 571 9.43 4.68 42.99
CA LEU A 571 10.51 3.69 42.72
C LEU A 571 11.90 4.32 42.75
N LYS A 572 12.01 5.60 42.44
CA LYS A 572 13.29 6.29 42.29
C LYS A 572 13.55 7.34 43.35
N ALA A 573 12.57 8.17 43.68
CA ALA A 573 12.69 9.22 44.70
C ALA A 573 12.35 8.72 46.10
N LEU A 574 11.56 7.65 46.24
CA LEU A 574 10.95 7.17 47.49
C LEU A 574 10.05 8.23 48.15
N ASP A 575 9.57 9.22 47.36
CA ASP A 575 8.70 10.30 47.81
C ASP A 575 7.22 9.88 47.66
N TRP A 576 6.75 9.09 48.60
CA TRP A 576 5.34 8.68 48.65
C TRP A 576 4.39 9.84 48.96
N ARG A 577 4.85 10.85 49.70
CA ARG A 577 4.00 12.01 50.08
C ARG A 577 3.57 12.82 48.85
N THR A 578 4.49 13.10 47.94
CA THR A 578 4.19 13.76 46.66
C THR A 578 3.41 12.81 45.72
N ALA A 579 3.75 11.53 45.73
CA ALA A 579 3.02 10.52 44.96
C ALA A 579 1.56 10.35 45.41
N GLU A 580 1.28 10.43 46.73
CA GLU A 580 -0.07 10.36 47.30
C GLU A 580 -0.91 11.58 46.89
N LYS A 581 -0.34 12.80 46.94
CA LYS A 581 -1.00 14.00 46.44
C LYS A 581 -1.41 13.90 44.97
N LEU A 582 -0.52 13.41 44.13
CA LEU A 582 -0.83 13.18 42.70
C LEU A 582 -1.91 12.13 42.51
N LEU A 583 -1.94 11.13 43.37
CA LEU A 583 -2.96 10.08 43.36
C LEU A 583 -4.34 10.64 43.75
N GLU A 584 -4.40 11.58 44.70
CA GLU A 584 -5.62 12.27 45.06
C GLU A 584 -6.10 13.18 43.94
N GLU A 585 -5.21 13.99 43.35
CA GLU A 585 -5.54 14.83 42.18
C GLU A 585 -6.07 14.01 41.00
N MET A 586 -5.49 12.82 40.76
CA MET A 586 -5.93 11.91 39.72
C MET A 586 -7.36 11.41 39.98
N LYS A 587 -7.71 11.12 41.26
CA LYS A 587 -9.05 10.70 41.65
C LYS A 587 -10.04 11.84 41.49
N GLU A 588 -9.69 13.06 41.95
CA GLU A 588 -10.52 14.25 41.82
C GLU A 588 -10.81 14.60 40.36
N SER A 589 -9.85 14.36 39.49
CA SER A 589 -10.01 14.51 38.03
C SER A 589 -10.86 13.40 37.38
N GLY A 590 -11.38 12.45 38.15
CA GLY A 590 -12.20 11.33 37.63
C GLY A 590 -11.43 10.33 36.77
N LEU A 591 -10.10 10.30 36.83
CA LEU A 591 -9.27 9.41 36.02
C LEU A 591 -9.18 8.01 36.63
N TYR A 592 -9.15 7.00 35.76
CA TYR A 592 -9.05 5.60 36.18
C TYR A 592 -7.70 5.31 36.87
N LEU A 593 -7.78 4.89 38.12
CA LEU A 593 -6.63 4.51 38.93
C LEU A 593 -6.28 3.04 38.72
N LYS A 594 -5.03 2.76 38.33
CA LYS A 594 -4.51 1.40 38.27
C LYS A 594 -4.24 0.89 39.70
N GLY A 595 -4.83 -0.22 40.11
CA GLY A 595 -4.62 -0.80 41.46
C GLY A 595 -3.14 -1.00 41.81
N ALA A 596 -2.30 -1.34 40.83
CA ALA A 596 -0.85 -1.42 41.00
C ALA A 596 -0.20 -0.11 41.48
N THR A 597 -0.64 1.04 40.96
CA THR A 597 -0.08 2.37 41.32
C THR A 597 -0.47 2.75 42.75
N SER A 598 -1.71 2.51 43.15
CA SER A 598 -2.18 2.75 44.52
C SER A 598 -1.45 1.83 45.54
N SER A 599 -1.28 0.55 45.21
CA SER A 599 -0.54 -0.40 46.08
C SER A 599 0.94 -0.07 46.20
N LEU A 600 1.53 0.54 45.17
CA LEU A 600 2.93 0.99 45.18
C LEU A 600 3.12 2.15 46.16
N VAL A 601 2.25 3.15 46.16
CA VAL A 601 2.31 4.27 47.13
C VAL A 601 2.20 3.75 48.55
N ALA A 602 1.24 2.84 48.82
CA ALA A 602 1.08 2.24 50.13
C ALA A 602 2.33 1.46 50.59
N ALA A 603 2.95 0.69 49.66
CA ALA A 603 4.14 -0.09 49.99
C ALA A 603 5.37 0.79 50.31
N VAL A 604 5.55 1.95 49.63
CA VAL A 604 6.65 2.87 49.94
C VAL A 604 6.45 3.50 51.32
N ARG A 605 5.21 3.87 51.66
CA ARG A 605 4.87 4.40 52.97
C ARG A 605 5.14 3.40 54.08
N GLU A 606 4.71 2.15 53.93
CA GLU A 606 4.97 1.06 54.90
C GLU A 606 6.47 0.87 55.13
N ILE A 607 7.30 0.94 54.10
CA ILE A 607 8.77 0.80 54.22
C ILE A 607 9.37 1.97 55.03
N GLU A 608 8.99 3.23 54.75
CA GLU A 608 9.51 4.39 55.48
C GLU A 608 9.07 4.36 56.97
N GLU A 609 7.83 3.90 57.24
CA GLU A 609 7.33 3.74 58.61
C GLU A 609 8.10 2.63 59.36
N GLU A 610 8.42 1.50 58.70
CA GLU A 610 9.25 0.41 59.26
C GLU A 610 10.68 0.90 59.53
N GLU A 611 11.32 1.63 58.63
CA GLU A 611 12.68 2.19 58.81
C GLU A 611 12.73 3.20 59.97
N THR A 612 11.74 4.10 60.06
CA THR A 612 11.64 5.07 61.17
C THR A 612 11.48 4.41 62.52
N GLN A 613 10.69 3.33 62.62
CA GLN A 613 10.54 2.54 63.83
C GLN A 613 11.84 1.83 64.25
N LEU A 614 12.58 1.29 63.28
CA LEU A 614 13.88 0.64 63.55
C LEU A 614 14.92 1.67 64.03
N GLU A 615 14.95 2.89 63.49
CA GLU A 615 15.83 3.96 63.93
C GLU A 615 15.50 4.39 65.35
N VAL A 616 14.23 4.55 65.74
CA VAL A 616 13.81 4.91 67.08
C VAL A 616 14.23 3.82 68.08
N VAL A 617 14.03 2.54 67.77
CA VAL A 617 14.44 1.42 68.63
C VAL A 617 15.97 1.35 68.75
N SER A 618 16.73 1.73 67.72
CA SER A 618 18.20 1.73 67.76
C SER A 618 18.79 2.88 68.56
N ILE A 619 18.03 3.97 68.73
CA ILE A 619 18.43 5.15 69.56
C ILE A 619 18.08 4.93 71.02
N GLU A 620 17.05 4.12 71.32
CA GLU A 620 16.62 3.78 72.68
C GLU A 620 17.40 2.62 73.30
N ALA A 621 18.16 1.85 72.48
CA ALA A 621 19.01 0.74 72.95
C ALA A 621 20.49 1.21 73.09
#